data_bf0d5d7ff9b5e9e8d7dc47bdf52c77c9
#
_entry.id   bf0d5d7ff9b5e9e8d7dc47bdf52c77c9
#
_cell.length_a   1.000
_cell.length_b   1.000
_cell.length_c   1.000
_cell.angle_alpha   90.00
_cell.angle_beta   90.00
_cell.angle_gamma   90.00
#
_symmetry.space_group_name_H-M   'P 1'
#
loop_
_entity.id
_entity.type
_entity.pdbx_description
1 polymer ?
#
loop_
_entity_poly.entity_id
_entity_poly.type
_entity_poly.pdbx_seq_one_letter_code
_entity_poly.pdbx_strand_id
1 'polypeptide(L)'
;MTTQMLEQHWHAYLAAYAPMADEERERLLKLSVADDLVFTNPGGEGKTRAGLIAHIDGFQQKMPGTYFNTDKLFVHHGELMAIWSMHKKDGTKVATGYNFVRADSDGRFVYMAGFF
;
A
#
# COMPACT_ATOMS: atom_id res chain seq x y z
N MET A 1 -4.42 -5.30 18.61
CA MET A 1 -4.53 -5.29 17.15
C MET A 1 -5.45 -6.41 16.70
N THR A 2 -6.41 -6.11 15.83
CA THR A 2 -7.39 -7.09 15.34
C THR A 2 -7.21 -7.33 13.84
N THR A 3 -7.72 -8.45 13.34
CA THR A 3 -7.78 -8.74 11.91
C THR A 3 -8.50 -7.61 11.17
N GLN A 4 -9.62 -7.15 11.70
CA GLN A 4 -10.39 -6.06 11.09
C GLN A 4 -9.57 -4.76 10.98
N MET A 5 -8.81 -4.42 12.01
CA MET A 5 -7.93 -3.25 11.99
C MET A 5 -6.87 -3.36 10.89
N LEU A 6 -6.25 -4.54 10.74
CA LEU A 6 -5.26 -4.76 9.69
C LEU A 6 -5.87 -4.64 8.29
N GLU A 7 -7.07 -5.15 8.10
CA GLU A 7 -7.78 -5.01 6.83
C GLU A 7 -8.07 -3.55 6.52
N GLN A 8 -8.53 -2.77 7.51
CA GLN A 8 -8.78 -1.33 7.35
C GLN A 8 -7.50 -0.58 6.99
N HIS A 9 -6.39 -0.92 7.64
CA HIS A 9 -5.10 -0.29 7.35
C HIS A 9 -4.60 -0.64 5.95
N TRP A 10 -4.81 -1.88 5.50
CA TRP A 10 -4.48 -2.28 4.14
C TRP A 10 -5.27 -1.45 3.12
N HIS A 11 -6.58 -1.30 3.33
CA HIS A 11 -7.41 -0.50 2.41
C HIS A 11 -6.98 0.96 2.40
N ALA A 12 -6.63 1.54 3.54
CA ALA A 12 -6.12 2.91 3.62
C ALA A 12 -4.80 3.06 2.85
N TYR A 13 -3.88 2.11 3.04
CA TYR A 13 -2.60 2.08 2.33
C TYR A 13 -2.80 2.01 0.82
N LEU A 14 -3.62 1.06 0.36
CA LEU A 14 -3.81 0.85 -1.08
C LEU A 14 -4.53 2.04 -1.72
N ALA A 15 -5.52 2.60 -1.03
CA ALA A 15 -6.24 3.79 -1.50
C ALA A 15 -5.31 4.99 -1.70
N ALA A 16 -4.24 5.09 -0.89
CA ALA A 16 -3.30 6.21 -0.96
C ALA A 16 -2.52 6.27 -2.27
N TYR A 17 -2.52 5.21 -3.08
CA TYR A 17 -1.88 5.21 -4.40
C TYR A 17 -2.71 5.93 -5.47
N ALA A 18 -4.01 6.12 -5.25
CA ALA A 18 -4.88 6.75 -6.22
C ALA A 18 -4.62 8.27 -6.33
N PRO A 19 -5.06 8.92 -7.41
CA PRO A 19 -4.98 10.38 -7.51
C PRO A 19 -5.76 11.05 -6.37
N MET A 20 -5.09 11.90 -5.60
CA MET A 20 -5.71 12.64 -4.50
C MET A 20 -4.82 13.80 -4.06
N ALA A 21 -5.34 14.67 -3.20
CA ALA A 21 -4.56 15.73 -2.59
C ALA A 21 -3.49 15.16 -1.65
N ASP A 22 -2.36 15.86 -1.53
CA ASP A 22 -1.23 15.43 -0.71
C ASP A 22 -1.62 15.21 0.75
N GLU A 23 -2.47 16.09 1.30
CA GLU A 23 -2.93 15.99 2.69
C GLU A 23 -3.72 14.71 2.94
N GLU A 24 -4.56 14.32 1.99
CA GLU A 24 -5.36 13.09 2.12
C GLU A 24 -4.46 11.85 2.04
N ARG A 25 -3.51 11.83 1.11
CA ARG A 25 -2.55 10.74 1.00
C ARG A 25 -1.74 10.59 2.28
N GLU A 26 -1.26 11.70 2.82
CA GLU A 26 -0.52 11.68 4.07
C GLU A 26 -1.36 11.15 5.24
N ARG A 27 -2.62 11.55 5.32
CA ARG A 27 -3.55 11.07 6.35
C ARG A 27 -3.71 9.56 6.30
N LEU A 28 -3.97 9.01 5.10
CA LEU A 28 -4.14 7.57 4.91
C LEU A 28 -2.87 6.79 5.27
N LEU A 29 -1.71 7.30 4.93
CA LEU A 29 -0.44 6.63 5.20
C LEU A 29 -0.04 6.74 6.67
N LYS A 30 -0.35 7.84 7.35
CA LYS A 30 -0.14 7.93 8.81
C LYS A 30 -1.01 6.94 9.57
N LEU A 31 -2.21 6.67 9.08
CA LEU A 31 -3.09 5.67 9.68
C LEU A 31 -2.53 4.27 9.54
N SER A 32 -1.99 3.93 8.39
CA SER A 32 -1.71 2.54 8.00
C SER A 32 -0.24 2.13 8.09
N VAL A 33 0.70 3.07 8.01
CA VAL A 33 2.12 2.79 7.84
C VAL A 33 2.93 3.42 8.97
N ALA A 34 3.85 2.64 9.55
CA ALA A 34 4.76 3.13 10.56
C ALA A 34 5.78 4.10 9.94
N ASP A 35 6.27 5.02 10.77
CA ASP A 35 7.24 6.02 10.33
C ASP A 35 8.55 5.40 9.81
N ASP A 36 8.94 4.27 10.37
CA ASP A 36 10.18 3.55 10.04
C ASP A 36 9.94 2.37 9.09
N LEU A 37 8.88 2.38 8.30
CA LEU A 37 8.59 1.34 7.32
C LEU A 37 9.81 1.01 6.45
N VAL A 38 9.97 -0.27 6.14
CA VAL A 38 10.87 -0.77 5.09
C VAL A 38 10.03 -1.46 4.04
N PHE A 39 10.25 -1.15 2.77
CA PHE A 39 9.50 -1.78 1.69
C PHE A 39 10.39 -2.16 0.52
N THR A 40 10.00 -3.25 -0.16
CA THR A 40 10.70 -3.76 -1.34
C THR A 40 9.71 -4.13 -2.42
N ASN A 41 10.14 -4.06 -3.66
CA ASN A 41 9.40 -4.56 -4.81
C ASN A 41 10.39 -4.81 -5.96
N PRO A 42 9.94 -5.35 -7.12
CA PRO A 42 10.87 -5.64 -8.22
C PRO A 42 11.65 -4.43 -8.74
N GLY A 43 11.16 -3.22 -8.52
CA GLY A 43 11.82 -1.99 -8.95
C GLY A 43 12.89 -1.47 -7.98
N GLY A 44 12.97 -2.05 -6.78
CA GLY A 44 13.93 -1.62 -5.77
C GLY A 44 13.43 -1.75 -4.34
N GLU A 45 14.11 -1.03 -3.45
CA GLU A 45 13.74 -0.99 -2.05
C GLU A 45 13.77 0.44 -1.52
N GLY A 46 13.01 0.68 -0.45
CA GLY A 46 12.94 1.98 0.19
C GLY A 46 12.62 1.87 1.66
N LYS A 47 12.65 3.00 2.33
CA LYS A 47 12.36 3.07 3.76
C LYS A 47 11.71 4.38 4.13
N THR A 48 11.06 4.39 5.28
CA THR A 48 10.30 5.47 5.91
C THR A 48 8.98 5.77 5.19
N ARG A 49 8.04 6.32 5.96
CA ARG A 49 6.77 6.78 5.39
C ARG A 49 7.02 7.89 4.36
N ALA A 50 7.94 8.79 4.63
CA ALA A 50 8.29 9.86 3.69
C ALA A 50 8.84 9.28 2.37
N GLY A 51 9.66 8.23 2.45
CA GLY A 51 10.16 7.53 1.28
C GLY A 51 9.05 6.86 0.47
N LEU A 52 8.05 6.30 1.16
CA LEU A 52 6.88 5.72 0.49
C LEU A 52 6.05 6.80 -0.21
N ILE A 53 5.84 7.95 0.42
CA ILE A 53 5.11 9.07 -0.20
C ILE A 53 5.81 9.50 -1.50
N ALA A 54 7.13 9.64 -1.46
CA ALA A 54 7.91 9.98 -2.65
C ALA A 54 7.77 8.91 -3.76
N HIS A 55 7.75 7.64 -3.37
CA HIS A 55 7.56 6.52 -4.30
C HIS A 55 6.18 6.60 -4.97
N ILE A 56 5.13 6.85 -4.19
CA ILE A 56 3.76 6.98 -4.71
C ILE A 56 3.64 8.20 -5.64
N ASP A 57 4.23 9.34 -5.26
CA ASP A 57 4.23 10.53 -6.10
C ASP A 57 4.88 10.24 -7.47
N GLY A 58 6.02 9.56 -7.45
CA GLY A 58 6.70 9.14 -8.68
C GLY A 58 5.86 8.19 -9.53
N PHE A 59 5.16 7.26 -8.89
CA PHE A 59 4.25 6.35 -9.58
C PHE A 59 3.13 7.10 -10.29
N GLN A 60 2.47 8.05 -9.61
CA GLN A 60 1.40 8.84 -10.22
C GLN A 60 1.90 9.75 -11.34
N GLN A 61 3.14 10.23 -11.27
CA GLN A 61 3.73 11.01 -12.36
C GLN A 61 3.97 10.16 -13.61
N LYS A 62 4.38 8.91 -13.43
CA LYS A 62 4.65 7.98 -14.55
C LYS A 62 3.38 7.39 -15.13
N MET A 63 2.39 7.13 -14.28
CA MET A 63 1.14 6.45 -14.65
C MET A 63 -0.07 7.20 -14.10
N PRO A 64 -0.34 8.42 -14.60
CA PRO A 64 -1.42 9.27 -14.06
C PRO A 64 -2.78 8.57 -14.10
N GLY A 65 -3.53 8.70 -13.01
CA GLY A 65 -4.88 8.17 -12.93
C GLY A 65 -4.97 6.68 -12.58
N THR A 66 -3.86 5.98 -12.48
CA THR A 66 -3.82 4.56 -12.11
C THR A 66 -4.25 4.37 -10.66
N TYR A 67 -4.98 3.31 -10.39
CA TYR A 67 -5.43 2.95 -9.05
C TYR A 67 -5.41 1.44 -8.89
N PHE A 68 -5.60 0.98 -7.63
CA PHE A 68 -5.53 -0.43 -7.26
C PHE A 68 -6.80 -0.87 -6.57
N ASN A 69 -7.19 -2.12 -6.81
CA ASN A 69 -8.27 -2.79 -6.07
C ASN A 69 -7.70 -4.01 -5.35
N THR A 70 -8.26 -4.31 -4.17
CA THR A 70 -7.94 -5.53 -3.45
C THR A 70 -8.80 -6.66 -4.00
N ASP A 71 -8.16 -7.74 -4.44
CA ASP A 71 -8.86 -8.92 -4.92
C ASP A 71 -9.07 -9.92 -3.78
N LYS A 72 -8.07 -10.09 -2.89
CA LYS A 72 -8.15 -11.02 -1.76
C LYS A 72 -7.19 -10.64 -0.66
N LEU A 73 -7.59 -10.88 0.60
CA LEU A 73 -6.76 -10.68 1.79
C LEU A 73 -6.71 -11.95 2.63
N PHE A 74 -5.54 -12.20 3.21
CA PHE A 74 -5.29 -13.24 4.21
C PHE A 74 -4.60 -12.57 5.39
N VAL A 75 -5.14 -12.71 6.59
CA VAL A 75 -4.64 -11.99 7.78
C VAL A 75 -4.56 -12.92 8.97
N HIS A 76 -3.41 -12.92 9.65
CA HIS A 76 -3.26 -13.57 10.96
C HIS A 76 -2.03 -13.00 11.69
N HIS A 77 -2.06 -12.97 13.01
CA HIS A 77 -0.90 -12.68 13.86
C HIS A 77 -0.07 -11.46 13.44
N GLY A 78 -0.73 -10.37 13.02
CA GLY A 78 -0.04 -9.16 12.59
C GLY A 78 0.60 -9.25 11.21
N GLU A 79 0.32 -10.30 10.46
CA GLU A 79 0.81 -10.49 9.09
C GLU A 79 -0.37 -10.48 8.13
N LEU A 80 -0.13 -9.94 6.93
CA LEU A 80 -1.16 -9.83 5.91
C LEU A 80 -0.56 -10.17 4.54
N MET A 81 -1.29 -10.96 3.78
CA MET A 81 -1.00 -11.21 2.37
C MET A 81 -2.17 -10.67 1.55
N ALA A 82 -1.86 -9.85 0.55
CA ALA A 82 -2.86 -9.27 -0.32
C ALA A 82 -2.62 -9.66 -1.77
N ILE A 83 -3.69 -9.95 -2.48
CA ILE A 83 -3.70 -10.04 -3.94
C ILE A 83 -4.44 -8.80 -4.42
N TRP A 84 -3.80 -8.03 -5.31
CA TRP A 84 -4.36 -6.79 -5.82
C TRP A 84 -4.31 -6.74 -7.34
N SER A 85 -5.15 -5.89 -7.91
CA SER A 85 -5.14 -5.59 -9.33
C SER A 85 -4.93 -4.10 -9.56
N MET A 86 -4.17 -3.78 -10.60
CA MET A 86 -3.88 -2.41 -11.02
C MET A 86 -4.75 -2.06 -12.22
N HIS A 87 -5.34 -0.87 -12.19
CA HIS A 87 -6.27 -0.40 -13.21
C HIS A 87 -5.86 0.96 -13.74
N LYS A 88 -6.03 1.15 -15.04
CA LYS A 88 -5.92 2.47 -15.66
C LYS A 88 -7.10 3.35 -15.28
N LYS A 89 -6.98 4.65 -15.55
CA LYS A 89 -8.03 5.64 -15.29
C LYS A 89 -9.38 5.23 -15.87
N ASP A 90 -9.39 4.55 -17.03
CA ASP A 90 -10.62 4.11 -17.71
C ASP A 90 -11.20 2.81 -17.12
N GLY A 91 -10.57 2.25 -16.08
CA GLY A 91 -10.98 1.01 -15.45
C GLY A 91 -10.38 -0.26 -16.03
N THR A 92 -9.59 -0.17 -17.08
CA THR A 92 -8.94 -1.34 -17.69
C THR A 92 -7.91 -1.94 -16.74
N LYS A 93 -8.06 -3.23 -16.42
CA LYS A 93 -7.08 -3.97 -15.61
C LYS A 93 -5.80 -4.21 -16.43
N VAL A 94 -4.66 -3.85 -15.84
CA VAL A 94 -3.35 -3.98 -16.51
C VAL A 94 -2.38 -4.91 -15.81
N ALA A 95 -2.60 -5.24 -14.53
CA ALA A 95 -1.68 -6.12 -13.81
C ALA A 95 -2.34 -6.69 -12.56
N THR A 96 -1.80 -7.81 -12.07
CA THR A 96 -2.09 -8.39 -10.77
C THR A 96 -0.78 -8.50 -10.01
N GLY A 97 -0.83 -8.25 -8.71
CA GLY A 97 0.36 -8.38 -7.87
C GLY A 97 -0.02 -8.88 -6.48
N TYR A 98 1.02 -9.11 -5.69
CA TYR A 98 0.94 -9.69 -4.36
C TYR A 98 1.77 -8.85 -3.41
N ASN A 99 1.24 -8.62 -2.19
CA ASN A 99 2.02 -7.98 -1.13
C ASN A 99 2.01 -8.85 0.11
N PHE A 100 3.18 -9.03 0.70
CA PHE A 100 3.32 -9.49 2.07
C PHE A 100 3.55 -8.28 2.95
N VAL A 101 2.85 -8.21 4.10
CA VAL A 101 2.92 -7.09 5.02
C VAL A 101 3.04 -7.58 6.45
N ARG A 102 3.90 -6.94 7.25
CA ARG A 102 3.99 -7.16 8.69
C ARG A 102 3.68 -5.87 9.42
N ALA A 103 2.84 -5.97 10.46
CA ALA A 103 2.42 -4.83 11.26
C ALA A 103 3.07 -4.85 12.65
N ASP A 104 3.20 -3.67 13.26
CA ASP A 104 3.58 -3.52 14.65
C ASP A 104 2.37 -3.69 15.58
N SER A 105 2.56 -3.45 16.89
CA SER A 105 1.50 -3.60 17.88
C SER A 105 0.34 -2.61 17.71
N ASP A 106 0.55 -1.51 17.00
CA ASP A 106 -0.49 -0.53 16.67
C ASP A 106 -1.21 -0.86 15.36
N GLY A 107 -0.83 -1.94 14.71
CA GLY A 107 -1.40 -2.34 13.44
C GLY A 107 -0.87 -1.55 12.24
N ARG A 108 0.17 -0.74 12.43
CA ARG A 108 0.81 -0.02 11.34
C ARG A 108 1.88 -0.88 10.70
N PHE A 109 2.00 -0.78 9.38
CA PHE A 109 2.90 -1.61 8.61
C PHE A 109 4.35 -1.17 8.77
N VAL A 110 5.20 -2.11 9.21
CA VAL A 110 6.64 -1.88 9.41
C VAL A 110 7.47 -2.50 8.30
N TYR A 111 6.92 -3.48 7.58
CA TYR A 111 7.59 -4.14 6.47
C TYR A 111 6.58 -4.52 5.40
N MET A 112 6.92 -4.26 4.14
CA MET A 112 6.12 -4.68 2.99
C MET A 112 7.03 -5.19 1.89
N ALA A 113 6.60 -6.28 1.24
CA ALA A 113 7.26 -6.81 0.05
C ALA A 113 6.23 -7.00 -1.05
N GLY A 114 6.42 -6.32 -2.17
CA GLY A 114 5.55 -6.43 -3.33
C GLY A 114 6.12 -7.36 -4.38
N PHE A 115 5.25 -8.15 -5.01
CA PHE A 115 5.63 -9.10 -6.05
C PHE A 115 4.70 -8.92 -7.25
N PHE A 116 5.29 -8.55 -8.37
CA PHE A 116 4.51 -8.34 -9.60
C PHE A 116 5.39 -8.39 -10.84
#